data_84798db9c36e2d38f44db9f35ab696a8
#
_entry.id   84798db9c36e2d38f44db9f35ab696a8
#
_cell.length_a   1.000
_cell.length_b   1.000
_cell.length_c   1.000
_cell.angle_alpha   90.00
_cell.angle_beta   90.00
_cell.angle_gamma   90.00
#
_symmetry.space_group_name_H-M   'P 1'
#
loop_
_entity.id
_entity.type
_entity.pdbx_description
1 polymer ?
#
loop_
_entity_poly.entity_id
_entity_poly.type
_entity_poly.pdbx_seq_one_letter_code
_entity_poly.pdbx_strand_id
1 'polypeptide(L)'
;MRNTIRIFATILAVVLITGCKQNPQTKIYNPAEVQFKATYNPMFEGQLYPSLVMGLTNYAGADDIYFFNVSLISPADNAVLRIVIDSSTLNYVTICQEILPNKGELYEFKPLIKWKYENLYLIRQQGTTDLTFTCYINDEEVDIENIRITYRSVNECPLSIKAPGNKPMDFRWMFSAYVNEDHPFIEEVLTEMMNQGIINTVQGYQSGAKHVKEQVFAVWYYALNRGLAYSSISCTSNPSRHANVQHIRFFDQVYNTRQANCIDACVFFASILRKIGLKPVIFVEPCHAYLGYYTDRGKKNIELLETTITSWVNFPELERNLDVNGMLPEKDYQKISKHLTPEQDSLYRNG
;
A
#
# COMPACT_ATOMS: atom_id res chain seq x y z
N MET A 1 -17.15 -17.50 22.89
CA MET A 1 -17.12 -18.12 21.56
C MET A 1 -18.01 -17.27 20.67
N ARG A 2 -17.44 -16.41 19.86
CA ARG A 2 -18.20 -15.56 18.93
C ARG A 2 -18.25 -16.26 17.58
N ASN A 3 -19.46 -16.56 17.11
CA ASN A 3 -19.70 -17.18 15.81
C ASN A 3 -19.50 -16.13 14.70
N THR A 4 -18.49 -16.33 13.87
CA THR A 4 -18.27 -15.54 12.66
C THR A 4 -19.09 -16.16 11.54
N ILE A 5 -20.13 -15.45 11.07
CA ILE A 5 -20.95 -15.87 9.94
C ILE A 5 -20.26 -15.41 8.65
N ARG A 6 -19.87 -16.36 7.82
CA ARG A 6 -19.38 -16.11 6.45
C ARG A 6 -20.57 -15.99 5.52
N ILE A 7 -20.70 -14.86 4.80
CA ILE A 7 -21.78 -14.62 3.83
C ILE A 7 -21.28 -14.97 2.44
N PHE A 8 -21.91 -15.98 1.82
CA PHE A 8 -21.80 -16.25 0.39
C PHE A 8 -22.92 -15.54 -0.36
N ALA A 9 -22.56 -14.88 -1.47
CA ALA A 9 -23.55 -14.25 -2.36
C ALA A 9 -24.42 -15.32 -3.03
N THR A 10 -25.71 -15.31 -2.76
CA THR A 10 -26.69 -16.20 -3.39
C THR A 10 -27.54 -15.40 -4.39
N ILE A 11 -27.64 -15.93 -5.60
CA ILE A 11 -28.42 -15.38 -6.72
C ILE A 11 -29.92 -15.50 -6.41
N LEU A 12 -30.63 -14.39 -6.52
CA LEU A 12 -32.06 -14.30 -6.26
C LEU A 12 -32.87 -14.64 -7.52
N ALA A 13 -33.69 -15.68 -7.45
CA ALA A 13 -34.68 -16.00 -8.45
C ALA A 13 -35.96 -15.16 -8.20
N VAL A 14 -36.41 -14.44 -9.23
CA VAL A 14 -37.65 -13.66 -9.18
C VAL A 14 -38.85 -14.59 -9.39
N VAL A 15 -39.71 -14.72 -8.40
CA VAL A 15 -41.05 -15.31 -8.54
C VAL A 15 -42.09 -14.18 -8.58
N LEU A 16 -42.71 -14.01 -9.73
CA LEU A 16 -43.86 -13.14 -9.91
C LEU A 16 -45.12 -13.76 -9.30
N ILE A 17 -45.60 -13.25 -8.20
CA ILE A 17 -46.92 -13.57 -7.67
C ILE A 17 -47.79 -12.31 -7.84
N THR A 18 -48.78 -12.38 -8.73
CA THR A 18 -49.85 -11.40 -8.87
C THR A 18 -50.89 -11.64 -7.79
N GLY A 19 -51.07 -10.72 -6.87
CA GLY A 19 -52.11 -10.78 -5.85
C GLY A 19 -52.41 -9.42 -5.24
N CYS A 20 -53.63 -8.95 -5.45
CA CYS A 20 -54.41 -7.90 -4.77
C CYS A 20 -53.71 -6.66 -4.21
N LYS A 21 -54.06 -5.52 -4.81
CA LYS A 21 -53.80 -4.17 -4.32
C LYS A 21 -54.44 -3.96 -2.95
N GLN A 22 -53.64 -4.05 -1.88
CA GLN A 22 -53.82 -3.16 -0.74
C GLN A 22 -52.78 -2.04 -0.93
N ASN A 23 -53.23 -0.79 -0.90
CA ASN A 23 -52.32 0.36 -0.81
C ASN A 23 -51.51 0.18 0.46
N PRO A 24 -50.20 -0.09 0.42
CA PRO A 24 -49.42 -0.07 1.63
C PRO A 24 -49.42 1.37 2.11
N GLN A 25 -49.95 1.63 3.28
CA GLN A 25 -49.69 2.87 4.00
C GLN A 25 -48.15 2.93 4.11
N THR A 26 -47.56 3.90 3.45
CA THR A 26 -46.12 4.15 3.48
C THR A 26 -45.80 4.43 4.95
N LYS A 27 -45.12 3.50 5.60
CA LYS A 27 -44.76 3.62 7.02
C LYS A 27 -43.54 4.53 7.07
N ILE A 28 -43.75 5.82 7.29
CA ILE A 28 -42.67 6.79 7.46
C ILE A 28 -41.97 6.49 8.77
N TYR A 29 -40.70 6.06 8.69
CA TYR A 29 -39.88 5.86 9.86
C TYR A 29 -39.33 7.20 10.37
N ASN A 30 -39.39 7.38 11.69
CA ASN A 30 -38.86 8.59 12.32
C ASN A 30 -37.31 8.49 12.45
N PRO A 31 -36.54 9.42 11.85
CA PRO A 31 -35.09 9.42 12.00
C PRO A 31 -34.60 9.40 13.45
N ALA A 32 -35.31 10.07 14.37
CA ALA A 32 -34.99 10.08 15.80
C ALA A 32 -35.13 8.72 16.47
N GLU A 33 -35.96 7.81 15.95
CA GLU A 33 -36.11 6.43 16.45
C GLU A 33 -35.04 5.53 15.84
N VAL A 34 -34.66 5.75 14.57
CA VAL A 34 -33.65 4.96 13.87
C VAL A 34 -32.24 5.35 14.31
N GLN A 35 -31.99 6.61 14.64
CA GLN A 35 -30.69 7.13 15.09
C GLN A 35 -29.56 6.71 14.16
N PHE A 36 -29.80 6.83 12.85
CA PHE A 36 -28.78 6.51 11.85
C PHE A 36 -27.57 7.41 12.01
N LYS A 37 -26.39 6.81 11.99
CA LYS A 37 -25.12 7.53 12.08
C LYS A 37 -24.06 6.86 11.24
N ALA A 38 -23.41 7.62 10.39
CA ALA A 38 -22.21 7.21 9.68
C ALA A 38 -20.99 7.97 10.25
N THR A 39 -19.88 7.26 10.48
CA THR A 39 -18.65 7.84 11.03
C THR A 39 -17.44 7.23 10.34
N TYR A 40 -16.35 7.98 10.30
CA TYR A 40 -15.05 7.38 9.95
C TYR A 40 -14.46 6.61 11.15
N ASN A 41 -13.61 5.63 10.85
CA ASN A 41 -12.85 4.95 11.90
C ASN A 41 -11.94 5.96 12.62
N PRO A 42 -12.07 6.09 13.96
CA PRO A 42 -11.28 7.06 14.74
C PRO A 42 -9.77 6.92 14.56
N MET A 43 -9.29 5.71 14.20
CA MET A 43 -7.87 5.46 13.94
C MET A 43 -7.32 6.38 12.84
N PHE A 44 -8.13 6.67 11.81
CA PHE A 44 -7.70 7.46 10.66
C PHE A 44 -8.01 8.94 10.78
N GLU A 45 -8.77 9.38 11.79
CA GLU A 45 -9.12 10.79 12.04
C GLU A 45 -9.69 11.51 10.80
N GLY A 46 -10.50 10.81 10.01
CA GLY A 46 -11.07 11.33 8.77
C GLY A 46 -10.07 11.43 7.63
N GLN A 47 -8.87 10.85 7.77
CA GLN A 47 -7.90 10.78 6.67
C GLN A 47 -8.02 9.46 5.92
N LEU A 48 -7.98 9.53 4.61
CA LEU A 48 -7.93 8.38 3.71
C LEU A 48 -6.57 8.35 3.02
N TYR A 49 -5.86 7.23 3.16
CA TYR A 49 -4.60 6.97 2.48
C TYR A 49 -4.86 6.06 1.27
N PRO A 50 -4.82 6.57 0.03
CA PRO A 50 -5.01 5.76 -1.17
C PRO A 50 -4.08 4.55 -1.23
N SER A 51 -2.83 4.72 -0.81
CA SER A 51 -1.86 3.63 -0.70
C SER A 51 -2.34 2.48 0.18
N LEU A 52 -2.91 2.80 1.36
CA LEU A 52 -3.44 1.80 2.27
C LEU A 52 -4.67 1.10 1.69
N VAL A 53 -5.59 1.85 1.09
CA VAL A 53 -6.76 1.26 0.40
C VAL A 53 -6.33 0.25 -0.64
N MET A 54 -5.34 0.60 -1.47
CA MET A 54 -4.83 -0.27 -2.54
C MET A 54 -4.04 -1.46 -1.98
N GLY A 55 -3.22 -1.24 -0.95
CA GLY A 55 -2.41 -2.29 -0.34
C GLY A 55 -3.22 -3.34 0.40
N LEU A 56 -4.35 -2.96 0.99
CA LEU A 56 -5.23 -3.88 1.72
C LEU A 56 -5.91 -4.92 0.83
N THR A 57 -6.02 -4.68 -0.48
CA THR A 57 -6.67 -5.65 -1.41
C THR A 57 -6.00 -7.01 -1.40
N ASN A 58 -4.72 -7.09 -1.06
CA ASN A 58 -3.92 -8.31 -1.06
C ASN A 58 -3.41 -8.73 0.33
N TYR A 59 -3.86 -8.05 1.39
CA TYR A 59 -3.39 -8.34 2.74
C TYR A 59 -4.34 -9.28 3.48
N ALA A 60 -3.81 -10.39 4.00
CA ALA A 60 -4.60 -11.42 4.67
C ALA A 60 -5.26 -10.98 6.00
N GLY A 61 -4.87 -9.83 6.56
CA GLY A 61 -5.46 -9.22 7.77
C GLY A 61 -6.35 -8.01 7.47
N ALA A 62 -6.77 -7.84 6.22
CA ALA A 62 -7.53 -6.66 5.79
C ALA A 62 -8.91 -6.55 6.44
N ASP A 63 -9.50 -7.67 6.85
CA ASP A 63 -10.87 -7.71 7.40
C ASP A 63 -11.01 -6.92 8.72
N ASP A 64 -9.91 -6.72 9.44
CA ASP A 64 -9.90 -5.94 10.68
C ASP A 64 -9.72 -4.43 10.45
N ILE A 65 -9.38 -4.01 9.23
CA ILE A 65 -9.12 -2.62 8.88
C ILE A 65 -10.30 -2.09 8.07
N TYR A 66 -11.06 -1.20 8.67
CA TYR A 66 -12.19 -0.52 8.03
C TYR A 66 -12.01 0.98 8.08
N PHE A 67 -12.59 1.70 7.11
CA PHE A 67 -12.50 3.17 7.03
C PHE A 67 -13.73 3.84 7.61
N PHE A 68 -14.91 3.21 7.50
CA PHE A 68 -16.18 3.77 7.96
C PHE A 68 -16.95 2.77 8.80
N ASN A 69 -17.72 3.30 9.73
CA ASN A 69 -18.68 2.55 10.54
C ASN A 69 -20.06 3.21 10.39
N VAL A 70 -21.08 2.39 10.27
CA VAL A 70 -22.47 2.81 10.27
C VAL A 70 -23.18 2.15 11.43
N SER A 71 -23.93 2.91 12.20
CA SER A 71 -24.76 2.41 13.28
C SER A 71 -26.21 2.92 13.19
N LEU A 72 -27.16 2.10 13.60
CA LEU A 72 -28.57 2.46 13.68
C LEU A 72 -29.33 1.55 14.63
N ILE A 73 -30.49 2.04 15.10
CA ILE A 73 -31.46 1.25 15.86
C ILE A 73 -32.55 0.75 14.90
N SER A 74 -32.83 -0.55 14.91
CA SER A 74 -33.89 -1.10 14.06
C SER A 74 -35.27 -0.63 14.50
N PRO A 75 -36.07 -0.01 13.60
CA PRO A 75 -37.42 0.46 13.94
C PRO A 75 -38.49 -0.65 13.92
N ALA A 76 -38.17 -1.84 13.40
CA ALA A 76 -39.10 -2.95 13.28
C ALA A 76 -38.36 -4.30 13.31
N ASP A 77 -39.09 -5.37 13.64
CA ASP A 77 -38.57 -6.73 13.50
C ASP A 77 -38.43 -7.10 12.01
N ASN A 78 -37.32 -7.78 11.69
CA ASN A 78 -36.95 -8.18 10.31
C ASN A 78 -36.99 -7.02 9.30
N ALA A 79 -36.61 -5.82 9.73
CA ALA A 79 -36.49 -4.68 8.85
C ALA A 79 -35.38 -4.88 7.81
N VAL A 80 -35.64 -4.53 6.55
CA VAL A 80 -34.63 -4.57 5.49
C VAL A 80 -33.90 -3.25 5.46
N LEU A 81 -32.65 -3.26 5.89
CA LEU A 81 -31.73 -2.12 5.78
C LEU A 81 -31.10 -2.09 4.40
N ARG A 82 -31.07 -0.91 3.79
CA ARG A 82 -30.25 -0.61 2.61
C ARG A 82 -29.51 0.70 2.84
N ILE A 83 -28.18 0.64 2.82
CA ILE A 83 -27.31 1.81 2.89
C ILE A 83 -26.77 2.07 1.49
N VAL A 84 -26.95 3.27 1.00
CA VAL A 84 -26.40 3.74 -0.27
C VAL A 84 -25.31 4.77 0.03
N ILE A 85 -24.12 4.53 -0.49
CA ILE A 85 -23.01 5.48 -0.44
C ILE A 85 -22.85 6.02 -1.86
N ASP A 86 -23.05 7.32 -2.03
CA ASP A 86 -23.04 7.97 -3.33
C ASP A 86 -21.66 7.90 -3.99
N SER A 87 -21.67 7.96 -5.32
CA SER A 87 -20.42 8.04 -6.09
C SER A 87 -19.75 9.38 -5.86
N SER A 88 -18.44 9.32 -5.65
CA SER A 88 -17.56 10.48 -5.56
C SER A 88 -16.38 10.34 -6.53
N THR A 89 -15.40 11.21 -6.42
CA THR A 89 -14.12 11.05 -7.13
C THR A 89 -13.34 9.82 -6.67
N LEU A 90 -13.60 9.32 -5.45
CA LEU A 90 -12.85 8.23 -4.82
C LEU A 90 -13.54 6.87 -4.94
N ASN A 91 -14.87 6.83 -5.04
CA ASN A 91 -15.64 5.59 -5.01
C ASN A 91 -16.77 5.58 -6.04
N TYR A 92 -17.13 4.38 -6.47
CA TYR A 92 -18.40 4.10 -7.16
C TYR A 92 -19.55 4.07 -6.15
N VAL A 93 -20.79 4.14 -6.64
CA VAL A 93 -21.95 3.88 -5.79
C VAL A 93 -21.77 2.54 -5.09
N THR A 94 -21.89 2.55 -3.77
CA THR A 94 -21.80 1.36 -2.95
C THR A 94 -23.14 1.12 -2.27
N ILE A 95 -23.66 -0.09 -2.38
CA ILE A 95 -24.92 -0.49 -1.75
C ILE A 95 -24.64 -1.66 -0.81
N CYS A 96 -25.01 -1.50 0.45
CA CYS A 96 -24.99 -2.54 1.46
C CYS A 96 -26.45 -2.84 1.86
N GLN A 97 -26.80 -4.13 1.97
CA GLN A 97 -28.12 -4.56 2.40
C GLN A 97 -28.01 -5.62 3.49
N GLU A 98 -28.82 -5.48 4.52
CA GLU A 98 -28.87 -6.42 5.65
C GLU A 98 -30.32 -6.54 6.18
N ILE A 99 -30.62 -7.64 6.84
CA ILE A 99 -31.87 -7.82 7.58
C ILE A 99 -31.57 -7.56 9.04
N LEU A 100 -32.36 -6.68 9.67
CA LEU A 100 -32.28 -6.34 11.07
C LEU A 100 -33.33 -7.15 11.84
N PRO A 101 -32.94 -8.25 12.53
CA PRO A 101 -33.89 -9.19 13.12
C PRO A 101 -34.82 -8.56 14.16
N ASN A 102 -34.28 -7.73 15.06
CA ASN A 102 -34.97 -7.31 16.25
C ASN A 102 -35.21 -5.81 16.28
N LYS A 103 -36.44 -5.41 16.52
CA LYS A 103 -36.81 -4.02 16.78
C LYS A 103 -36.13 -3.48 18.03
N GLY A 104 -35.63 -2.24 17.97
CA GLY A 104 -35.02 -1.52 19.10
C GLY A 104 -33.58 -1.94 19.40
N GLU A 105 -33.01 -2.91 18.70
CA GLU A 105 -31.61 -3.31 18.83
C GLU A 105 -30.68 -2.38 18.03
N LEU A 106 -29.53 -2.07 18.61
CA LEU A 106 -28.46 -1.32 17.95
C LEU A 106 -27.64 -2.24 17.05
N TYR A 107 -27.51 -1.88 15.79
CA TYR A 107 -26.68 -2.59 14.81
C TYR A 107 -25.51 -1.73 14.35
N GLU A 108 -24.37 -2.36 14.12
CA GLU A 108 -23.16 -1.71 13.61
C GLU A 108 -22.64 -2.47 12.39
N PHE A 109 -22.30 -1.73 11.33
CA PHE A 109 -21.84 -2.25 10.06
C PHE A 109 -20.57 -1.54 9.61
N LYS A 110 -19.68 -2.28 8.98
CA LYS A 110 -18.45 -1.78 8.35
C LYS A 110 -18.62 -1.89 6.83
N PRO A 111 -19.13 -0.85 6.14
CA PRO A 111 -19.42 -0.94 4.71
C PRO A 111 -18.15 -1.13 3.91
N LEU A 112 -18.16 -2.10 2.98
CA LEU A 112 -17.09 -2.31 2.01
C LEU A 112 -17.28 -1.37 0.83
N ILE A 113 -16.51 -0.30 0.82
CA ILE A 113 -16.59 0.73 -0.21
C ILE A 113 -16.07 0.20 -1.55
N LYS A 114 -16.79 0.45 -2.64
CA LYS A 114 -16.35 0.17 -4.01
C LYS A 114 -15.45 1.31 -4.49
N TRP A 115 -14.16 1.20 -4.25
CA TRP A 115 -13.20 2.23 -4.58
C TRP A 115 -12.94 2.35 -6.09
N LYS A 116 -12.66 3.57 -6.56
CA LYS A 116 -12.13 3.85 -7.90
C LYS A 116 -10.61 3.78 -7.85
N TYR A 117 -10.05 2.57 -7.93
CA TYR A 117 -8.61 2.34 -7.80
C TYR A 117 -7.79 3.15 -8.82
N GLU A 118 -8.32 3.30 -10.04
CA GLU A 118 -7.74 4.12 -11.08
C GLU A 118 -7.59 5.59 -10.67
N ASN A 119 -8.59 6.15 -9.99
CA ASN A 119 -8.54 7.51 -9.49
C ASN A 119 -7.62 7.62 -8.26
N LEU A 120 -7.71 6.66 -7.33
CA LEU A 120 -6.85 6.62 -6.15
C LEU A 120 -5.36 6.60 -6.53
N TYR A 121 -5.01 5.83 -7.57
CA TYR A 121 -3.63 5.76 -8.09
C TYR A 121 -3.14 7.10 -8.63
N LEU A 122 -4.00 7.95 -9.15
CA LEU A 122 -3.64 9.24 -9.74
C LEU A 122 -3.54 10.38 -8.71
N ILE A 123 -3.95 10.18 -7.47
CA ILE A 123 -3.90 11.23 -6.44
C ILE A 123 -2.46 11.48 -6.03
N ARG A 124 -1.92 12.64 -6.40
CA ARG A 124 -0.54 13.09 -6.05
C ARG A 124 -0.52 14.18 -4.99
N GLN A 125 -1.66 14.77 -4.68
CA GLN A 125 -1.80 15.86 -3.73
C GLN A 125 -3.00 15.60 -2.82
N GLN A 126 -2.91 16.02 -1.55
CA GLN A 126 -4.04 15.93 -0.64
C GLN A 126 -5.21 16.81 -1.07
N GLY A 127 -6.41 16.40 -0.70
CA GLY A 127 -7.62 17.17 -0.90
C GLY A 127 -8.72 16.70 0.05
N THR A 128 -9.91 17.28 -0.07
CA THR A 128 -11.08 16.92 0.74
C THR A 128 -12.23 16.53 -0.14
N THR A 129 -13.11 15.66 0.34
CA THR A 129 -14.37 15.31 -0.28
C THR A 129 -15.39 14.95 0.78
N ASP A 130 -16.66 15.10 0.46
CA ASP A 130 -17.75 14.59 1.28
C ASP A 130 -18.23 13.26 0.71
N LEU A 131 -18.50 12.30 1.58
CA LEU A 131 -19.14 11.03 1.25
C LEU A 131 -20.55 11.06 1.86
N THR A 132 -21.55 10.86 1.03
CA THR A 132 -22.95 10.84 1.42
C THR A 132 -23.42 9.42 1.65
N PHE A 133 -23.95 9.15 2.83
CA PHE A 133 -24.52 7.87 3.26
C PHE A 133 -26.01 8.04 3.44
N THR A 134 -26.81 7.37 2.62
CA THR A 134 -28.27 7.38 2.71
C THR A 134 -28.78 6.07 3.28
N CYS A 135 -29.58 6.16 4.32
CA CYS A 135 -30.21 5.03 4.99
C CYS A 135 -31.63 4.82 4.47
N TYR A 136 -31.93 3.61 4.04
CA TYR A 136 -33.28 3.16 3.70
C TYR A 136 -33.68 2.00 4.60
N ILE A 137 -34.93 2.03 5.10
CA ILE A 137 -35.56 0.91 5.81
C ILE A 137 -36.79 0.49 5.03
N ASN A 138 -36.85 -0.79 4.62
CA ASN A 138 -37.92 -1.33 3.78
C ASN A 138 -38.22 -0.46 2.55
N ASP A 139 -37.14 -0.01 1.87
CA ASP A 139 -37.11 0.89 0.72
C ASP A 139 -37.57 2.34 0.95
N GLU A 140 -37.90 2.71 2.17
CA GLU A 140 -38.16 4.11 2.54
C GLU A 140 -36.90 4.80 2.99
N GLU A 141 -36.61 6.00 2.43
CA GLU A 141 -35.49 6.83 2.89
C GLU A 141 -35.79 7.35 4.29
N VAL A 142 -34.84 7.15 5.20
CA VAL A 142 -35.00 7.51 6.61
C VAL A 142 -34.11 8.68 6.99
N ASP A 143 -32.82 8.64 6.56
CA ASP A 143 -31.86 9.65 6.98
C ASP A 143 -30.65 9.70 6.02
N ILE A 144 -29.95 10.85 6.03
CA ILE A 144 -28.77 11.11 5.23
C ILE A 144 -27.65 11.67 6.10
N GLU A 145 -26.50 11.05 6.07
CA GLU A 145 -25.29 11.50 6.76
C GLU A 145 -24.19 11.85 5.75
N ASN A 146 -23.55 13.00 5.96
CA ASN A 146 -22.41 13.45 5.16
C ASN A 146 -21.14 13.44 6.00
N ILE A 147 -20.14 12.67 5.54
CA ILE A 147 -18.84 12.58 6.20
C ILE A 147 -17.80 13.29 5.36
N ARG A 148 -17.21 14.35 5.90
CA ARG A 148 -16.05 14.99 5.29
C ARG A 148 -14.79 14.20 5.59
N ILE A 149 -14.04 13.84 4.54
CA ILE A 149 -12.75 13.18 4.66
C ILE A 149 -11.65 13.97 3.94
N THR A 150 -10.44 13.82 4.43
CA THR A 150 -9.22 14.31 3.77
C THR A 150 -8.52 13.12 3.12
N TYR A 151 -8.45 13.09 1.80
CA TYR A 151 -7.64 12.08 1.12
C TYR A 151 -6.20 12.59 0.94
N ARG A 152 -5.26 11.65 1.07
CA ARG A 152 -3.82 11.91 1.00
C ARG A 152 -3.26 11.55 -0.36
N SER A 153 -2.01 11.91 -0.63
CA SER A 153 -1.32 11.45 -1.84
C SER A 153 -1.13 9.93 -1.82
N VAL A 154 -1.21 9.27 -2.98
CA VAL A 154 -0.89 7.85 -3.10
C VAL A 154 0.58 7.54 -2.80
N ASN A 155 1.46 8.56 -2.91
CA ASN A 155 2.85 8.44 -2.49
C ASN A 155 3.04 8.43 -0.96
N GLU A 156 2.00 8.79 -0.19
CA GLU A 156 2.05 8.75 1.26
C GLU A 156 1.68 7.36 1.78
N CYS A 157 2.67 6.68 2.33
CA CYS A 157 2.54 5.34 2.91
C CYS A 157 2.54 5.43 4.43
N PRO A 158 1.48 5.05 5.13
CA PRO A 158 1.51 4.96 6.58
C PRO A 158 2.49 3.86 7.03
N LEU A 159 3.39 4.21 7.96
CA LEU A 159 4.30 3.29 8.65
C LEU A 159 3.66 2.72 9.90
N SER A 160 3.01 3.60 10.65
CA SER A 160 2.26 3.23 11.84
C SER A 160 1.14 4.24 12.07
N ILE A 161 0.03 3.76 12.59
CA ILE A 161 -1.10 4.60 12.98
C ILE A 161 -1.46 4.25 14.43
N LYS A 162 -1.57 5.27 15.27
CA LYS A 162 -1.90 5.13 16.70
C LYS A 162 -3.32 5.60 16.94
N ALA A 163 -4.25 4.66 17.12
CA ALA A 163 -5.57 5.00 17.60
C ALA A 163 -5.52 5.57 19.05
N PRO A 164 -6.42 6.48 19.42
CA PRO A 164 -6.50 7.01 20.78
C PRO A 164 -6.56 5.86 21.82
N GLY A 165 -5.66 5.88 22.81
CA GLY A 165 -5.61 4.86 23.88
C GLY A 165 -5.01 3.51 23.50
N ASN A 166 -4.62 3.29 22.25
CA ASN A 166 -4.11 2.02 21.75
C ASN A 166 -2.62 2.04 21.44
N LYS A 167 -2.03 0.83 21.31
CA LYS A 167 -0.68 0.68 20.74
C LYS A 167 -0.70 1.05 19.25
N PRO A 168 0.40 1.58 18.70
CA PRO A 168 0.50 1.82 17.27
C PRO A 168 0.31 0.52 16.48
N MET A 169 -0.52 0.57 15.45
CA MET A 169 -0.62 -0.49 14.45
C MET A 169 0.50 -0.33 13.44
N ASP A 170 1.23 -1.41 13.16
CA ASP A 170 2.37 -1.43 12.24
C ASP A 170 1.90 -1.66 10.80
N PHE A 171 2.23 -0.75 9.90
CA PHE A 171 1.94 -0.81 8.48
C PHE A 171 3.20 -0.87 7.60
N ARG A 172 4.39 -1.13 8.16
CA ARG A 172 5.64 -1.18 7.38
C ARG A 172 5.60 -2.22 6.25
N TRP A 173 4.79 -3.27 6.39
CA TRP A 173 4.54 -4.25 5.34
C TRP A 173 4.00 -3.62 4.04
N MET A 174 3.37 -2.44 4.14
CA MET A 174 2.85 -1.66 3.00
C MET A 174 3.94 -1.27 1.99
N PHE A 175 5.20 -1.23 2.38
CA PHE A 175 6.28 -0.94 1.43
C PHE A 175 6.34 -1.95 0.29
N SER A 176 5.96 -3.19 0.55
CA SER A 176 5.90 -4.22 -0.48
C SER A 176 4.84 -3.94 -1.55
N ALA A 177 3.81 -3.14 -1.25
CA ALA A 177 2.76 -2.78 -2.21
C ALA A 177 3.26 -1.82 -3.30
N TYR A 178 4.38 -1.15 -3.10
CA TYR A 178 5.02 -0.30 -4.10
C TYR A 178 5.97 -1.06 -5.02
N VAL A 179 6.32 -2.30 -4.68
CA VAL A 179 7.15 -3.16 -5.54
C VAL A 179 6.32 -3.65 -6.72
N ASN A 180 6.73 -3.30 -7.92
CA ASN A 180 6.01 -3.64 -9.16
C ASN A 180 6.98 -4.21 -10.19
N GLU A 181 7.05 -5.55 -10.26
CA GLU A 181 7.88 -6.28 -11.22
C GLU A 181 7.37 -6.22 -12.67
N ASP A 182 6.12 -5.82 -12.85
CA ASP A 182 5.50 -5.74 -14.18
C ASP A 182 5.45 -4.29 -14.72
N HIS A 183 6.17 -3.38 -14.07
CA HIS A 183 6.24 -2.00 -14.57
C HIS A 183 6.92 -1.95 -15.95
N PRO A 184 6.32 -1.27 -16.95
CA PRO A 184 6.85 -1.26 -18.34
C PRO A 184 8.32 -0.86 -18.44
N PHE A 185 8.77 0.12 -17.66
CA PHE A 185 10.17 0.58 -17.68
C PHE A 185 11.18 -0.46 -17.18
N ILE A 186 10.76 -1.54 -16.52
CA ILE A 186 11.70 -2.60 -16.14
C ILE A 186 12.22 -3.35 -17.35
N GLU A 187 11.39 -3.57 -18.38
CA GLU A 187 11.86 -4.15 -19.64
C GLU A 187 12.88 -3.24 -20.34
N GLU A 188 12.70 -1.92 -20.25
CA GLU A 188 13.68 -0.95 -20.76
C GLU A 188 14.99 -1.04 -19.98
N VAL A 189 14.93 -1.09 -18.64
CA VAL A 189 16.10 -1.26 -17.76
C VAL A 189 16.90 -2.51 -18.15
N LEU A 190 16.22 -3.66 -18.27
CA LEU A 190 16.87 -4.92 -18.62
C LEU A 190 17.48 -4.87 -20.03
N THR A 191 16.80 -4.24 -20.98
CA THR A 191 17.29 -4.04 -22.33
C THR A 191 18.51 -3.12 -22.37
N GLU A 192 18.48 -2.01 -21.61
CA GLU A 192 19.63 -1.10 -21.48
C GLU A 192 20.83 -1.82 -20.86
N MET A 193 20.63 -2.62 -19.80
CA MET A 193 21.69 -3.40 -19.17
C MET A 193 22.37 -4.38 -20.14
N MET A 194 21.59 -5.06 -20.98
CA MET A 194 22.11 -5.97 -22.00
C MET A 194 22.88 -5.21 -23.10
N ASN A 195 22.32 -4.12 -23.61
CA ASN A 195 22.91 -3.30 -24.67
C ASN A 195 24.24 -2.65 -24.23
N GLN A 196 24.36 -2.31 -22.95
CA GLN A 196 25.57 -1.77 -22.36
C GLN A 196 26.59 -2.86 -21.96
N GLY A 197 26.26 -4.13 -22.12
CA GLY A 197 27.12 -5.24 -21.74
C GLY A 197 27.29 -5.41 -20.22
N ILE A 198 26.40 -4.79 -19.41
CA ILE A 198 26.42 -4.92 -17.95
C ILE A 198 26.05 -6.36 -17.56
N ILE A 199 25.11 -6.95 -18.28
CA ILE A 199 24.69 -8.33 -18.10
C ILE A 199 24.40 -8.96 -19.46
N ASN A 200 24.80 -10.22 -19.64
CA ASN A 200 24.57 -10.93 -20.89
C ASN A 200 23.30 -11.77 -20.87
N THR A 201 22.90 -12.24 -19.70
CA THR A 201 21.73 -13.09 -19.49
C THR A 201 21.11 -12.86 -18.13
N VAL A 202 19.80 -13.03 -18.06
CA VAL A 202 19.02 -12.98 -16.81
C VAL A 202 18.48 -14.38 -16.55
N GLN A 203 18.97 -15.04 -15.49
CA GLN A 203 18.69 -16.45 -15.22
C GLN A 203 18.10 -16.72 -13.82
N GLY A 204 17.94 -15.68 -12.99
CA GLY A 204 17.49 -15.85 -11.61
C GLY A 204 18.40 -16.81 -10.83
N TYR A 205 17.80 -17.88 -10.29
CA TYR A 205 18.53 -18.87 -9.47
C TYR A 205 19.16 -20.04 -10.27
N GLN A 206 19.12 -20.04 -11.59
CA GLN A 206 19.49 -21.26 -12.37
C GLN A 206 20.95 -21.62 -12.26
N SER A 207 21.83 -20.63 -12.13
CA SER A 207 23.30 -20.84 -12.12
C SER A 207 23.93 -20.70 -10.73
N GLY A 208 23.14 -20.80 -9.67
CA GLY A 208 23.61 -20.83 -8.28
C GLY A 208 23.93 -19.45 -7.66
N ALA A 209 24.37 -19.48 -6.41
CA ALA A 209 24.50 -18.29 -5.56
C ALA A 209 25.44 -17.22 -6.13
N LYS A 210 26.57 -17.62 -6.71
CA LYS A 210 27.52 -16.68 -7.31
C LYS A 210 26.85 -15.85 -8.42
N HIS A 211 26.11 -16.52 -9.29
CA HIS A 211 25.44 -15.85 -10.40
C HIS A 211 24.29 -14.95 -9.92
N VAL A 212 23.61 -15.31 -8.83
CA VAL A 212 22.63 -14.42 -8.18
C VAL A 212 23.27 -13.10 -7.76
N LYS A 213 24.44 -13.18 -7.10
CA LYS A 213 25.20 -11.98 -6.68
C LYS A 213 25.60 -11.12 -7.88
N GLU A 214 26.09 -11.75 -8.96
CA GLU A 214 26.46 -11.05 -10.19
C GLU A 214 25.27 -10.30 -10.81
N GLN A 215 24.07 -10.90 -10.82
CA GLN A 215 22.86 -10.24 -11.30
C GLN A 215 22.45 -9.06 -10.41
N VAL A 216 22.48 -9.22 -9.07
CA VAL A 216 22.19 -8.14 -8.13
C VAL A 216 23.17 -6.99 -8.28
N PHE A 217 24.46 -7.31 -8.39
CA PHE A 217 25.50 -6.34 -8.65
C PHE A 217 25.29 -5.60 -9.99
N ALA A 218 24.91 -6.32 -11.03
CA ALA A 218 24.64 -5.71 -12.34
C ALA A 218 23.50 -4.69 -12.27
N VAL A 219 22.43 -4.97 -11.49
CA VAL A 219 21.34 -4.02 -11.26
C VAL A 219 21.83 -2.79 -10.49
N TRP A 220 22.63 -3.01 -9.44
CA TRP A 220 23.21 -1.93 -8.66
C TRP A 220 24.14 -1.05 -9.53
N TYR A 221 25.02 -1.68 -10.31
CA TYR A 221 25.93 -1.02 -11.23
C TYR A 221 25.18 -0.21 -12.29
N TYR A 222 24.09 -0.77 -12.84
CA TYR A 222 23.24 -0.04 -13.77
C TYR A 222 22.65 1.23 -13.16
N ALA A 223 22.09 1.12 -11.93
CA ALA A 223 21.51 2.26 -11.23
C ALA A 223 22.55 3.36 -11.00
N LEU A 224 23.75 2.97 -10.60
CA LEU A 224 24.90 3.84 -10.40
C LEU A 224 25.31 4.53 -11.72
N ASN A 225 25.46 3.77 -12.80
CA ASN A 225 25.83 4.27 -14.13
C ASN A 225 24.79 5.23 -14.70
N ARG A 226 23.52 4.98 -14.40
CA ARG A 226 22.42 5.87 -14.77
C ARG A 226 22.40 7.17 -13.94
N GLY A 227 23.20 7.27 -12.88
CA GLY A 227 23.29 8.42 -11.99
C GLY A 227 22.15 8.51 -10.99
N LEU A 228 21.69 7.35 -10.46
CA LEU A 228 20.72 7.34 -9.37
C LEU A 228 21.34 8.00 -8.14
N ALA A 229 20.79 9.13 -7.72
CA ALA A 229 21.26 9.93 -6.61
C ALA A 229 20.37 9.78 -5.38
N TYR A 230 21.00 9.70 -4.21
CA TYR A 230 20.27 9.76 -2.95
C TYR A 230 19.65 11.14 -2.73
N SER A 231 18.37 11.18 -2.40
CA SER A 231 17.64 12.41 -2.13
C SER A 231 16.62 12.22 -1.02
N SER A 232 16.88 12.85 0.12
CA SER A 232 15.94 12.86 1.27
C SER A 232 14.90 13.98 1.18
N ILE A 233 14.84 14.74 0.07
CA ILE A 233 13.96 15.93 -0.08
C ILE A 233 12.47 15.59 0.01
N SER A 234 12.11 14.34 -0.20
CA SER A 234 10.72 13.87 -0.09
C SER A 234 10.39 13.25 1.27
N CYS A 235 11.10 13.64 2.33
CA CYS A 235 10.74 13.23 3.67
C CYS A 235 9.37 13.80 4.05
N THR A 236 8.46 12.92 4.36
CA THR A 236 7.19 13.08 5.07
C THR A 236 6.47 14.42 4.93
N SER A 237 5.32 14.39 4.29
CA SER A 237 4.29 15.41 4.54
C SER A 237 4.00 15.49 6.05
N ASN A 238 3.57 16.65 6.53
CA ASN A 238 3.25 16.87 7.95
C ASN A 238 2.51 15.66 8.53
N PRO A 239 3.10 14.93 9.48
CA PRO A 239 2.43 13.79 10.06
C PRO A 239 1.16 14.26 10.75
N SER A 240 0.08 13.50 10.62
CA SER A 240 -1.00 13.63 11.59
C SER A 240 -0.43 13.33 12.98
N ARG A 241 -1.07 13.82 14.04
CA ARG A 241 -0.63 13.52 15.42
C ARG A 241 -0.60 12.01 15.72
N HIS A 242 -1.22 11.21 14.89
CA HIS A 242 -1.47 9.77 15.11
C HIS A 242 -0.88 8.87 14.03
N ALA A 243 -0.58 9.39 12.86
CA ALA A 243 0.01 8.63 11.77
C ALA A 243 1.45 9.04 11.52
N ASN A 244 2.34 8.06 11.52
CA ASN A 244 3.69 8.21 11.00
C ASN A 244 3.68 7.77 9.53
N VAL A 245 4.01 8.68 8.63
CA VAL A 245 3.83 8.49 7.18
C VAL A 245 5.15 8.70 6.47
N GLN A 246 5.47 7.85 5.52
CA GLN A 246 6.63 7.95 4.64
C GLN A 246 6.17 8.28 3.22
N HIS A 247 6.77 9.28 2.59
CA HIS A 247 6.60 9.50 1.16
C HIS A 247 7.44 8.49 0.39
N ILE A 248 6.82 7.77 -0.57
CA ILE A 248 7.47 6.77 -1.41
C ILE A 248 7.25 7.12 -2.87
N ARG A 249 8.33 7.14 -3.65
CA ARG A 249 8.27 7.28 -5.09
C ARG A 249 7.96 5.93 -5.73
N PHE A 250 7.07 5.94 -6.74
CA PHE A 250 6.86 4.79 -7.59
C PHE A 250 8.06 4.54 -8.51
N PHE A 251 8.10 3.36 -9.12
CA PHE A 251 9.20 2.95 -10.00
C PHE A 251 9.49 3.98 -11.10
N ASP A 252 8.45 4.44 -11.81
CA ASP A 252 8.55 5.45 -12.87
C ASP A 252 9.09 6.79 -12.37
N GLN A 253 8.72 7.19 -11.17
CA GLN A 253 9.19 8.42 -10.56
C GLN A 253 10.70 8.36 -10.27
N VAL A 254 11.18 7.24 -9.70
CA VAL A 254 12.61 7.01 -9.48
C VAL A 254 13.36 6.92 -10.80
N TYR A 255 12.82 6.14 -11.75
CA TYR A 255 13.42 5.95 -13.07
C TYR A 255 13.62 7.27 -13.81
N ASN A 256 12.59 8.13 -13.83
CA ASN A 256 12.62 9.40 -14.56
C ASN A 256 13.42 10.50 -13.86
N THR A 257 13.31 10.61 -12.53
CA THR A 257 13.98 11.66 -11.76
C THR A 257 15.41 11.32 -11.40
N ARG A 258 15.77 10.03 -11.42
CA ARG A 258 17.06 9.51 -10.93
C ARG A 258 17.35 9.91 -9.48
N GLN A 259 16.31 10.04 -8.68
CA GLN A 259 16.40 10.39 -7.27
C GLN A 259 15.62 9.38 -6.44
N ALA A 260 16.23 8.95 -5.34
CA ALA A 260 15.63 8.01 -4.42
C ALA A 260 16.09 8.30 -2.99
N ASN A 261 15.20 8.17 -2.02
CA ASN A 261 15.59 7.99 -0.62
C ASN A 261 15.85 6.48 -0.36
N CYS A 262 16.14 6.08 0.87
CA CYS A 262 16.45 4.68 1.19
C CYS A 262 15.33 3.71 0.80
N ILE A 263 14.07 4.04 1.09
CA ILE A 263 12.95 3.16 0.77
C ILE A 263 12.57 3.19 -0.73
N ASP A 264 12.67 4.35 -1.38
CA ASP A 264 12.47 4.47 -2.83
C ASP A 264 13.45 3.57 -3.59
N ALA A 265 14.73 3.60 -3.20
CA ALA A 265 15.75 2.76 -3.79
C ALA A 265 15.48 1.27 -3.51
N CYS A 266 15.12 0.90 -2.29
CA CYS A 266 14.72 -0.49 -1.97
C CYS A 266 13.59 -0.98 -2.87
N VAL A 267 12.53 -0.18 -3.06
CA VAL A 267 11.38 -0.51 -3.93
C VAL A 267 11.82 -0.65 -5.39
N PHE A 268 12.63 0.29 -5.87
CA PHE A 268 13.16 0.28 -7.23
C PHE A 268 13.97 -0.99 -7.52
N PHE A 269 14.95 -1.29 -6.68
CA PHE A 269 15.78 -2.50 -6.80
C PHE A 269 14.92 -3.77 -6.63
N ALA A 270 14.05 -3.81 -5.63
CA ALA A 270 13.18 -4.98 -5.40
C ALA A 270 12.31 -5.30 -6.62
N SER A 271 11.79 -4.28 -7.30
CA SER A 271 10.97 -4.45 -8.51
C SER A 271 11.77 -5.12 -9.63
N ILE A 272 12.99 -4.66 -9.88
CA ILE A 272 13.88 -5.27 -10.89
C ILE A 272 14.28 -6.69 -10.49
N LEU A 273 14.67 -6.89 -9.23
CA LEU A 273 15.09 -8.23 -8.76
C LEU A 273 13.95 -9.24 -8.83
N ARG A 274 12.72 -8.84 -8.53
CA ARG A 274 11.54 -9.70 -8.71
C ARG A 274 11.31 -10.06 -10.18
N LYS A 275 11.44 -9.10 -11.09
CA LYS A 275 11.31 -9.33 -12.54
C LYS A 275 12.27 -10.40 -13.04
N ILE A 276 13.50 -10.39 -12.56
CA ILE A 276 14.50 -11.40 -12.94
C ILE A 276 14.37 -12.71 -12.14
N GLY A 277 13.29 -12.86 -11.37
CA GLY A 277 12.94 -14.09 -10.65
C GLY A 277 13.65 -14.28 -9.31
N LEU A 278 14.30 -13.25 -8.78
CA LEU A 278 14.90 -13.28 -7.45
C LEU A 278 13.87 -12.91 -6.36
N LYS A 279 14.19 -13.18 -5.12
CA LYS A 279 13.33 -12.95 -3.95
C LYS A 279 13.97 -11.90 -3.05
N PRO A 280 13.72 -10.60 -3.27
CA PRO A 280 14.17 -9.53 -2.40
C PRO A 280 13.37 -9.47 -1.10
N VAL A 281 13.95 -8.85 -0.08
CA VAL A 281 13.36 -8.55 1.22
C VAL A 281 13.71 -7.12 1.58
N ILE A 282 12.73 -6.29 1.93
CA ILE A 282 12.97 -4.93 2.40
C ILE A 282 13.10 -4.98 3.92
N PHE A 283 14.24 -4.57 4.43
CA PHE A 283 14.48 -4.37 5.86
C PHE A 283 14.19 -2.92 6.22
N VAL A 284 13.45 -2.73 7.31
CA VAL A 284 13.05 -1.41 7.77
C VAL A 284 13.45 -1.26 9.24
N GLU A 285 14.38 -0.37 9.48
CA GLU A 285 14.88 0.01 10.79
C GLU A 285 14.45 1.43 11.16
N PRO A 286 14.65 1.87 12.40
CA PRO A 286 14.45 3.27 12.74
C PRO A 286 15.31 4.17 11.85
N CYS A 287 14.65 5.05 11.07
CA CYS A 287 15.28 6.03 10.17
C CYS A 287 16.04 5.49 8.96
N HIS A 288 16.00 4.18 8.69
CA HIS A 288 16.69 3.59 7.53
C HIS A 288 15.92 2.41 6.92
N ALA A 289 16.15 2.17 5.63
CA ALA A 289 15.71 0.97 4.93
C ALA A 289 16.79 0.50 3.97
N TYR A 290 16.99 -0.79 3.90
CA TYR A 290 17.93 -1.45 2.99
C TYR A 290 17.34 -2.73 2.43
N LEU A 291 17.95 -3.26 1.39
CA LEU A 291 17.46 -4.44 0.70
C LEU A 291 18.27 -5.68 1.10
N GLY A 292 17.58 -6.79 1.32
CA GLY A 292 18.19 -8.10 1.30
C GLY A 292 17.70 -8.90 0.10
N TYR A 293 18.43 -9.94 -0.24
CA TYR A 293 18.00 -10.88 -1.28
C TYR A 293 18.49 -12.30 -0.95
N TYR A 294 17.64 -13.26 -1.26
CA TYR A 294 18.03 -14.66 -1.09
C TYR A 294 18.97 -15.07 -2.23
N THR A 295 20.09 -15.75 -1.87
CA THR A 295 21.06 -16.28 -2.84
C THR A 295 20.66 -17.65 -3.36
N ASP A 296 19.63 -18.26 -2.77
CA ASP A 296 19.08 -19.55 -3.16
C ASP A 296 17.56 -19.56 -3.20
N ARG A 297 17.00 -20.39 -4.08
CA ARG A 297 15.54 -20.52 -4.25
C ARG A 297 14.83 -21.00 -2.98
N GLY A 298 15.51 -21.75 -2.13
CA GLY A 298 15.01 -22.31 -0.87
C GLY A 298 14.94 -21.30 0.27
N LYS A 299 15.41 -20.06 0.07
CA LYS A 299 15.44 -18.99 1.07
C LYS A 299 16.26 -19.32 2.31
N LYS A 300 17.36 -20.06 2.15
CA LYS A 300 18.24 -20.45 3.26
C LYS A 300 19.30 -19.41 3.57
N ASN A 301 19.80 -18.72 2.54
CA ASN A 301 20.86 -17.74 2.67
C ASN A 301 20.38 -16.41 2.12
N ILE A 302 20.53 -15.36 2.92
CA ILE A 302 20.20 -13.99 2.57
C ILE A 302 21.47 -13.15 2.60
N GLU A 303 21.61 -12.25 1.64
CA GLU A 303 22.64 -11.20 1.64
C GLU A 303 21.99 -9.84 1.60
N LEU A 304 22.72 -8.83 2.06
CA LEU A 304 22.24 -7.48 2.18
C LEU A 304 22.81 -6.60 1.07
N LEU A 305 22.04 -5.61 0.66
CA LEU A 305 22.42 -4.61 -0.32
C LEU A 305 22.08 -3.22 0.22
N GLU A 306 23.11 -2.42 0.45
CA GLU A 306 22.91 -1.00 0.75
C GLU A 306 22.63 -0.23 -0.53
N THR A 307 21.44 0.35 -0.61
CA THR A 307 20.95 0.99 -1.84
C THR A 307 21.22 2.51 -1.90
N THR A 308 21.66 3.11 -0.80
CA THR A 308 21.87 4.57 -0.69
C THR A 308 23.28 5.01 -1.12
N ILE A 309 24.23 4.09 -1.19
CA ILE A 309 25.63 4.38 -1.51
C ILE A 309 25.82 4.83 -2.96
N THR A 310 24.86 4.60 -3.85
CA THR A 310 24.95 4.92 -5.27
C THR A 310 25.27 6.40 -5.56
N SER A 311 24.97 7.31 -4.66
CA SER A 311 25.23 8.75 -4.85
C SER A 311 26.62 9.23 -4.42
N TRP A 312 27.41 8.37 -3.80
CA TRP A 312 28.66 8.76 -3.13
C TRP A 312 29.89 8.33 -3.90
N VAL A 313 29.68 7.70 -5.04
CA VAL A 313 30.72 7.04 -5.80
C VAL A 313 31.01 7.83 -7.06
N ASN A 314 32.26 8.25 -7.23
CA ASN A 314 32.73 8.83 -8.47
C ASN A 314 33.00 7.73 -9.48
N PHE A 315 32.05 7.55 -10.40
CA PHE A 315 31.92 6.41 -11.28
C PHE A 315 33.12 6.09 -12.17
N PRO A 316 33.75 7.08 -12.86
CA PRO A 316 34.91 6.80 -13.72
C PRO A 316 36.11 6.18 -12.98
N GLU A 317 36.21 6.38 -11.69
CA GLU A 317 37.27 5.78 -10.85
C GLU A 317 36.93 4.36 -10.39
N LEU A 318 35.64 4.06 -10.22
CA LEU A 318 35.17 2.74 -9.78
C LEU A 318 35.18 1.70 -10.88
N GLU A 319 34.83 2.09 -12.10
CA GLU A 319 34.73 1.19 -13.25
C GLU A 319 36.00 0.39 -13.50
N ARG A 320 37.14 0.93 -13.06
CA ARG A 320 38.45 0.27 -13.18
C ARG A 320 38.83 -0.65 -12.02
N ASN A 321 38.06 -0.65 -10.94
CA ASN A 321 38.52 -1.18 -9.66
C ASN A 321 37.58 -2.13 -8.92
N LEU A 322 36.39 -2.44 -9.49
CA LEU A 322 35.54 -3.46 -8.89
C LEU A 322 36.13 -4.84 -9.14
N ASP A 323 36.27 -5.61 -8.08
CA ASP A 323 36.68 -6.99 -8.21
C ASP A 323 35.52 -7.86 -8.72
N VAL A 324 35.80 -9.11 -9.05
CA VAL A 324 34.82 -10.09 -9.55
C VAL A 324 33.71 -10.43 -8.56
N ASN A 325 33.81 -9.97 -7.33
CA ASN A 325 32.82 -10.15 -6.26
C ASN A 325 31.95 -8.90 -6.06
N GLY A 326 32.20 -7.82 -6.83
CA GLY A 326 31.47 -6.56 -6.68
C GLY A 326 31.91 -5.76 -5.44
N MET A 327 33.03 -6.11 -4.82
CA MET A 327 33.57 -5.37 -3.69
C MET A 327 34.51 -4.29 -4.15
N LEU A 328 34.47 -3.13 -3.51
CA LEU A 328 35.47 -2.07 -3.73
C LEU A 328 36.81 -2.52 -3.15
N PRO A 329 37.91 -2.29 -3.89
CA PRO A 329 39.24 -2.39 -3.29
C PRO A 329 39.36 -1.52 -2.04
N GLU A 330 40.06 -1.98 -1.00
CA GLU A 330 40.15 -1.29 0.28
C GLU A 330 40.52 0.20 0.17
N LYS A 331 41.41 0.55 -0.77
CA LYS A 331 41.78 1.97 -1.04
C LYS A 331 40.63 2.85 -1.50
N ASP A 332 39.69 2.29 -2.25
CA ASP A 332 38.54 3.01 -2.77
C ASP A 332 37.41 3.01 -1.76
N TYR A 333 37.27 1.92 -1.01
CA TYR A 333 36.39 1.87 0.16
C TYR A 333 36.75 2.95 1.18
N GLN A 334 38.04 3.13 1.51
CA GLN A 334 38.49 4.18 2.44
C GLN A 334 38.16 5.61 2.00
N LYS A 335 37.95 5.85 0.70
CA LYS A 335 37.49 7.15 0.22
C LYS A 335 36.02 7.40 0.56
N ILE A 336 35.19 6.39 0.46
CA ILE A 336 33.76 6.49 0.73
C ILE A 336 33.40 6.29 2.20
N SER A 337 34.14 5.45 2.92
CA SER A 337 33.86 5.10 4.33
C SER A 337 33.77 6.30 5.25
N LYS A 338 34.55 7.35 5.00
CA LYS A 338 34.49 8.62 5.76
C LYS A 338 33.18 9.40 5.58
N HIS A 339 32.35 9.01 4.61
CA HIS A 339 31.07 9.60 4.35
C HIS A 339 29.90 8.70 4.76
N LEU A 340 30.18 7.46 5.19
CA LEU A 340 29.19 6.52 5.69
C LEU A 340 28.92 6.76 7.18
N THR A 341 27.68 6.54 7.60
CA THR A 341 27.40 6.37 9.02
C THR A 341 28.01 5.08 9.54
N PRO A 342 28.24 4.91 10.85
CA PRO A 342 28.73 3.66 11.42
C PRO A 342 27.88 2.44 11.03
N GLU A 343 26.54 2.63 10.93
CA GLU A 343 25.60 1.59 10.52
C GLU A 343 25.76 1.23 9.05
N GLN A 344 25.90 2.23 8.17
CA GLN A 344 26.13 2.04 6.74
C GLN A 344 27.48 1.36 6.48
N ASP A 345 28.52 1.76 7.24
CA ASP A 345 29.84 1.15 7.17
C ASP A 345 29.81 -0.32 7.59
N SER A 346 29.10 -0.61 8.69
CA SER A 346 28.90 -1.99 9.16
C SER A 346 28.15 -2.84 8.15
N LEU A 347 27.09 -2.31 7.54
CA LEU A 347 26.32 -3.01 6.50
C LEU A 347 27.17 -3.32 5.27
N TYR A 348 27.99 -2.37 4.82
CA TYR A 348 28.88 -2.55 3.68
C TYR A 348 29.95 -3.64 3.95
N ARG A 349 30.53 -3.68 5.16
CA ARG A 349 31.56 -4.66 5.53
C ARG A 349 31.02 -6.06 5.76
N ASN A 350 29.77 -6.19 6.19
CA ASN A 350 29.17 -7.44 6.62
C ASN A 350 28.13 -7.99 5.61
N GLY A 351 27.73 -7.23 4.61
CA GLY A 351 26.81 -7.62 3.52
C GLY A 351 27.56 -8.11 2.33
#